data_92576d70a47ad8d9b9ce970e09e0ec80
#
_entry.id   92576d70a47ad8d9b9ce970e09e0ec80
#
_cell.length_a   1.000
_cell.length_b   1.000
_cell.length_c   1.000
_cell.angle_alpha   90.00
_cell.angle_beta   90.00
_cell.angle_gamma   90.00
#
_symmetry.space_group_name_H-M   'P 1'
#
loop_
_entity.id
_entity.type
_entity.pdbx_description
1 polymer ?
#
loop_
_entity_poly.entity_id
_entity_poly.type
_entity_poly.pdbx_seq_one_letter_code
_entity_poly.pdbx_strand_id
1 'polypeptide(L)'
;MNPPSLLTILRYPDPRLHTVAKPVQVVDDRTRELIERMFDTMYDANGIGLAATQVDVHERLIVIDVSETRDERLVLINPVIEWASPEKRKGEEGCLSVPGIYDGVERSTAVRVRALDGQGVERTIEAEGMLAVCIQHEMDHLMGKVFVEYLSPLKRDRIKSKLVKAQREAVRA
;
A
#
# COMPACT_ATOMS: atom_id res chain seq x y z
N MET A 1 -20.63 7.06 20.77
CA MET A 1 -20.22 6.86 19.38
C MET A 1 -18.72 7.07 19.28
N ASN A 2 -17.99 6.03 18.88
CA ASN A 2 -16.55 6.17 18.71
C ASN A 2 -16.29 6.90 17.40
N PRO A 3 -15.43 7.94 17.41
CA PRO A 3 -15.02 8.55 16.15
C PRO A 3 -14.31 7.50 15.30
N PRO A 4 -14.38 7.61 13.96
CA PRO A 4 -13.60 6.71 13.11
C PRO A 4 -12.14 6.78 13.52
N SER A 5 -11.56 5.62 13.77
CA SER A 5 -10.17 5.51 14.19
C SER A 5 -9.24 5.65 12.99
N LEU A 6 -9.33 6.77 12.28
CA LEU A 6 -8.51 7.03 11.12
C LEU A 6 -7.06 7.20 11.51
N LEU A 7 -6.19 6.58 10.70
CA LEU A 7 -4.74 6.71 10.83
C LEU A 7 -4.27 7.82 9.90
N THR A 8 -3.16 8.46 10.25
CA THR A 8 -2.55 9.45 9.39
C THR A 8 -1.71 8.75 8.32
N ILE A 9 -1.99 9.04 7.05
CA ILE A 9 -1.22 8.50 5.93
C ILE A 9 0.03 9.37 5.73
N LEU A 10 1.20 8.75 5.80
CA LEU A 10 2.47 9.42 5.49
C LEU A 10 2.51 9.80 4.02
N ARG A 11 3.09 10.95 3.71
CA ARG A 11 3.18 11.45 2.33
C ARG A 11 4.63 11.56 1.89
N TYR A 12 4.89 11.12 0.66
CA TYR A 12 6.19 11.29 0.04
C TYR A 12 6.59 12.78 0.01
N PRO A 13 7.78 13.19 0.37
CA PRO A 13 9.00 12.38 0.57
C PRO A 13 9.34 12.03 2.04
N ASP A 14 8.36 11.81 2.89
CA ASP A 14 8.63 11.46 4.30
C ASP A 14 9.56 10.25 4.37
N PRO A 15 10.71 10.36 5.07
CA PRO A 15 11.70 9.28 5.11
C PRO A 15 11.18 8.00 5.77
N ARG A 16 10.13 8.06 6.59
CA ARG A 16 9.54 6.87 7.21
C ARG A 16 8.94 5.92 6.19
N LEU A 17 8.59 6.41 4.99
CA LEU A 17 8.13 5.57 3.88
C LEU A 17 9.22 4.63 3.35
N HIS A 18 10.48 4.91 3.66
CA HIS A 18 11.62 4.10 3.24
C HIS A 18 12.08 3.10 4.31
N THR A 19 11.26 2.89 5.34
CA THR A 19 11.55 1.92 6.39
C THR A 19 11.14 0.52 5.92
N VAL A 20 12.04 -0.45 6.08
CA VAL A 20 11.73 -1.86 5.78
C VAL A 20 10.89 -2.43 6.92
N ALA A 21 9.76 -3.00 6.58
CA ALA A 21 8.82 -3.57 7.55
C ALA A 21 9.35 -4.89 8.12
N LYS A 22 9.04 -5.13 9.40
CA LYS A 22 9.38 -6.37 10.10
C LYS A 22 8.21 -7.36 10.03
N PRO A 23 8.48 -8.66 10.07
CA PRO A 23 7.40 -9.65 10.14
C PRO A 23 6.50 -9.41 11.36
N VAL A 24 5.20 -9.65 11.18
CA VAL A 24 4.24 -9.70 12.28
C VAL A 24 4.52 -10.98 13.06
N GLN A 25 4.80 -10.86 14.36
CA GLN A 25 5.17 -12.01 15.20
C GLN A 25 3.95 -12.84 15.61
N VAL A 26 2.86 -12.16 15.94
CA VAL A 26 1.63 -12.79 16.42
C VAL A 26 0.44 -12.07 15.81
N VAL A 27 -0.52 -12.82 15.29
CA VAL A 27 -1.79 -12.29 14.81
C VAL A 27 -2.79 -12.38 15.96
N ASP A 28 -3.00 -11.25 16.64
CA ASP A 28 -3.84 -11.13 17.81
C ASP A 28 -4.88 -10.02 17.65
N ASP A 29 -5.58 -9.68 18.74
CA ASP A 29 -6.61 -8.64 18.70
C ASP A 29 -6.05 -7.27 18.33
N ARG A 30 -4.82 -6.95 18.74
CA ARG A 30 -4.14 -5.71 18.36
C ARG A 30 -3.93 -5.64 16.84
N THR A 31 -3.53 -6.76 16.25
CA THR A 31 -3.36 -6.88 14.80
C THR A 31 -4.69 -6.67 14.08
N ARG A 32 -5.76 -7.31 14.57
CA ARG A 32 -7.10 -7.21 13.98
C ARG A 32 -7.67 -5.80 14.09
N GLU A 33 -7.42 -5.12 15.22
CA GLU A 33 -7.82 -3.72 15.40
C GLU A 33 -7.09 -2.81 14.40
N LEU A 34 -5.80 -3.01 14.22
CA LEU A 34 -5.00 -2.28 13.23
C LEU A 34 -5.55 -2.50 11.82
N ILE A 35 -5.89 -3.74 11.47
CA ILE A 35 -6.49 -4.08 10.17
C ILE A 35 -7.76 -3.26 9.92
N GLU A 36 -8.66 -3.22 10.91
CA GLU A 36 -9.92 -2.45 10.78
C GLU A 36 -9.64 -0.96 10.60
N ARG A 37 -8.72 -0.41 11.37
CA ARG A 37 -8.33 1.00 11.25
C ARG A 37 -7.69 1.29 9.89
N MET A 38 -6.91 0.37 9.36
CA MET A 38 -6.30 0.51 8.04
C MET A 38 -7.37 0.50 6.93
N PHE A 39 -8.35 -0.39 7.01
CA PHE A 39 -9.46 -0.39 6.06
C PHE A 39 -10.27 0.91 6.14
N ASP A 40 -10.61 1.36 7.33
CA ASP A 40 -11.34 2.62 7.51
C ASP A 40 -10.57 3.79 6.89
N THR A 41 -9.27 3.85 7.13
CA THR A 41 -8.38 4.89 6.57
C THR A 41 -8.31 4.80 5.05
N MET A 42 -8.16 3.60 4.52
CA MET A 42 -8.11 3.35 3.08
C MET A 42 -9.41 3.77 2.37
N TYR A 43 -10.55 3.34 2.91
CA TYR A 43 -11.86 3.69 2.34
C TYR A 43 -12.15 5.19 2.42
N ASP A 44 -11.83 5.82 3.54
CA ASP A 44 -12.00 7.27 3.72
C ASP A 44 -11.20 8.05 2.68
N ALA A 45 -10.03 7.55 2.30
CA ALA A 45 -9.16 8.18 1.30
C ALA A 45 -9.45 7.71 -0.13
N ASN A 46 -10.50 6.90 -0.34
CA ASN A 46 -10.88 6.33 -1.64
C ASN A 46 -9.77 5.48 -2.28
N GLY A 47 -8.98 4.81 -1.45
CA GLY A 47 -7.92 3.92 -1.89
C GLY A 47 -8.40 2.49 -2.11
N ILE A 48 -7.60 1.70 -2.82
CA ILE A 48 -7.83 0.27 -3.05
C ILE A 48 -6.84 -0.61 -2.34
N GLY A 49 -5.77 -0.04 -1.81
CA GLY A 49 -4.74 -0.76 -1.05
C GLY A 49 -4.04 0.18 -0.08
N LEU A 50 -3.53 -0.39 0.99
CA LEU A 50 -2.77 0.34 2.00
C LEU A 50 -1.82 -0.62 2.72
N ALA A 51 -0.55 -0.24 2.79
CA ALA A 51 0.45 -0.98 3.57
C ALA A 51 0.63 -0.30 4.93
N ALA A 52 0.92 -1.08 5.95
CA ALA A 52 1.10 -0.55 7.31
C ALA A 52 2.21 0.50 7.39
N THR A 53 3.26 0.37 6.59
CA THR A 53 4.34 1.38 6.51
C THR A 53 3.79 2.77 6.22
N GLN A 54 2.75 2.88 5.41
CA GLN A 54 2.15 4.17 5.03
C GLN A 54 1.45 4.88 6.20
N VAL A 55 1.16 4.16 7.26
CA VAL A 55 0.55 4.72 8.48
C VAL A 55 1.50 4.63 9.68
N ASP A 56 2.79 4.59 9.39
CA ASP A 56 3.88 4.59 10.38
C ASP A 56 3.88 3.35 11.30
N VAL A 57 3.37 2.25 10.79
CA VAL A 57 3.47 0.94 11.45
C VAL A 57 4.34 0.05 10.56
N HIS A 58 5.55 -0.22 11.01
CA HIS A 58 6.55 -0.88 10.16
C HIS A 58 6.53 -2.39 10.36
N GLU A 59 5.34 -2.97 10.11
CA GLU A 59 5.08 -4.41 10.13
C GLU A 59 4.58 -4.85 8.76
N ARG A 60 4.84 -6.10 8.42
CA ARG A 60 4.48 -6.66 7.11
C ARG A 60 2.99 -7.00 7.06
N LEU A 61 2.18 -5.97 6.86
CA LEU A 61 0.73 -6.04 6.84
C LEU A 61 0.19 -5.14 5.72
N ILE A 62 -0.69 -5.71 4.90
CA ILE A 62 -1.33 -5.03 3.77
C ILE A 62 -2.83 -5.28 3.83
N VAL A 63 -3.62 -4.25 3.52
CA VAL A 63 -5.06 -4.39 3.27
C VAL A 63 -5.37 -3.95 1.85
N ILE A 64 -6.26 -4.67 1.18
CA ILE A 64 -6.64 -4.44 -0.22
C ILE A 64 -8.13 -4.67 -0.39
N ASP A 65 -8.75 -3.82 -1.20
CA ASP A 65 -10.09 -4.04 -1.72
C ASP A 65 -10.20 -3.37 -3.10
N VAL A 66 -10.10 -4.18 -4.15
CA VAL A 66 -10.18 -3.69 -5.54
C VAL A 66 -11.60 -3.79 -6.10
N SER A 67 -12.57 -4.22 -5.28
CA SER A 67 -13.96 -4.35 -5.72
C SER A 67 -14.62 -2.99 -5.91
N GLU A 68 -15.52 -2.91 -6.89
CA GLU A 68 -16.31 -1.68 -7.11
C GLU A 68 -17.31 -1.45 -5.97
N THR A 69 -17.78 -2.53 -5.38
CA THR A 69 -18.78 -2.51 -4.30
C THR A 69 -18.21 -2.26 -2.92
N ARG A 70 -16.87 -2.26 -2.78
CA ARG A 70 -16.16 -2.01 -1.52
C ARG A 70 -16.51 -3.01 -0.41
N ASP A 71 -16.69 -4.26 -0.79
CA ASP A 71 -17.10 -5.34 0.12
C ASP A 71 -16.28 -6.63 -0.05
N GLU A 72 -15.14 -6.57 -0.73
CA GLU A 72 -14.25 -7.72 -0.94
C GLU A 72 -12.88 -7.45 -0.32
N ARG A 73 -12.85 -7.49 1.00
CA ARG A 73 -11.64 -7.22 1.79
C ARG A 73 -10.62 -8.34 1.66
N LEU A 74 -9.37 -7.98 1.43
CA LEU A 74 -8.24 -8.88 1.42
C LEU A 74 -7.20 -8.41 2.43
N VAL A 75 -6.76 -9.30 3.30
CA VAL A 75 -5.70 -9.03 4.29
C VAL A 75 -4.52 -9.92 3.98
N LEU A 76 -3.33 -9.33 3.90
CA LEU A 76 -2.09 -10.06 3.66
C LEU A 76 -1.11 -9.76 4.79
N ILE A 77 -0.83 -10.75 5.62
CA ILE A 77 0.13 -10.65 6.72
C ILE A 77 1.35 -11.51 6.39
N ASN A 78 2.53 -10.93 6.50
CA ASN A 78 3.79 -11.56 6.13
C ASN A 78 3.76 -12.15 4.70
N PRO A 79 3.33 -11.37 3.70
CA PRO A 79 3.17 -11.88 2.35
C PRO A 79 4.50 -12.21 1.69
N VAL A 80 4.49 -13.28 0.89
CA VAL A 80 5.62 -13.70 0.07
C VAL A 80 5.10 -13.94 -1.34
N ILE A 81 5.70 -13.32 -2.33
CA ILE A 81 5.42 -13.62 -3.73
C ILE A 81 6.17 -14.89 -4.09
N GLU A 82 5.43 -16.00 -4.26
CA GLU A 82 6.01 -17.28 -4.61
C GLU A 82 6.27 -17.40 -6.10
N TRP A 83 5.51 -16.68 -6.89
CA TRP A 83 5.64 -16.67 -8.34
C TRP A 83 5.12 -15.37 -8.90
N ALA A 84 5.80 -14.83 -9.89
CA ALA A 84 5.36 -13.66 -10.64
C ALA A 84 5.50 -13.97 -12.13
N SER A 85 4.50 -13.58 -12.92
CA SER A 85 4.54 -13.86 -14.35
C SER A 85 5.74 -13.18 -15.02
N PRO A 86 6.37 -13.84 -16.02
CA PRO A 86 7.39 -13.19 -16.84
C PRO A 86 6.79 -12.09 -17.73
N GLU A 87 5.50 -12.22 -18.07
CA GLU A 87 4.79 -11.17 -18.78
C GLU A 87 4.58 -9.98 -17.87
N LYS A 88 4.93 -8.80 -18.37
CA LYS A 88 4.75 -7.54 -17.65
C LYS A 88 3.94 -6.57 -18.49
N ARG A 89 3.23 -5.68 -17.81
CA ARG A 89 2.46 -4.63 -18.46
C ARG A 89 2.73 -3.30 -17.74
N LYS A 90 2.91 -2.25 -18.53
CA LYS A 90 2.99 -0.90 -17.99
C LYS A 90 1.58 -0.37 -17.80
N GLY A 91 1.28 0.06 -16.60
CA GLY A 91 -0.02 0.64 -16.25
C GLY A 91 0.15 1.85 -15.37
N GLU A 92 -0.84 2.72 -15.39
CA GLU A 92 -0.85 3.92 -14.57
C GLU A 92 -1.14 3.57 -13.12
N GLU A 93 -0.27 4.04 -12.22
CA GLU A 93 -0.42 3.84 -10.77
C GLU A 93 -0.53 5.18 -10.05
N GLY A 94 -1.29 5.17 -8.98
CA GLY A 94 -1.34 6.23 -7.98
C GLY A 94 -1.15 5.63 -6.61
N CYS A 95 -0.97 6.47 -5.60
CA CYS A 95 -0.71 6.03 -4.25
C CYS A 95 -1.26 7.06 -3.25
N LEU A 96 -1.86 6.58 -2.16
CA LEU A 96 -2.37 7.48 -1.11
C LEU A 96 -1.25 8.30 -0.47
N SER A 97 -0.01 7.82 -0.51
CA SER A 97 1.17 8.56 -0.04
C SER A 97 1.73 9.54 -1.06
N VAL A 98 1.21 9.53 -2.29
CA VAL A 98 1.61 10.43 -3.38
C VAL A 98 0.34 11.03 -4.00
N PRO A 99 -0.40 11.87 -3.24
CA PRO A 99 -1.73 12.29 -3.63
C PRO A 99 -1.74 13.11 -4.92
N GLY A 100 -2.69 12.78 -5.80
CA GLY A 100 -2.91 13.51 -7.05
C GLY A 100 -1.89 13.24 -8.16
N ILE A 101 -0.97 12.32 -7.96
CA ILE A 101 0.07 11.99 -8.93
C ILE A 101 -0.17 10.57 -9.44
N TYR A 102 -0.16 10.42 -10.78
CA TYR A 102 -0.31 9.14 -11.45
C TYR A 102 0.77 9.02 -12.52
N ASP A 103 1.38 7.85 -12.65
CA ASP A 103 2.36 7.61 -13.71
C ASP A 103 2.50 6.11 -13.99
N GLY A 104 3.10 5.77 -15.12
CA GLY A 104 3.22 4.40 -15.59
C GLY A 104 4.32 3.63 -14.87
N VAL A 105 3.96 2.45 -14.38
CA VAL A 105 4.90 1.50 -13.76
C VAL A 105 4.68 0.14 -14.41
N GLU A 106 5.80 -0.55 -14.69
CA GLU A 106 5.76 -1.89 -15.25
C GLU A 106 5.67 -2.93 -14.13
N ARG A 107 4.64 -3.79 -14.20
CA ARG A 107 4.38 -4.83 -13.21
C ARG A 107 4.12 -6.16 -13.89
N SER A 108 4.40 -7.27 -13.18
CA SER A 108 3.94 -8.58 -13.61
C SER A 108 2.43 -8.62 -13.72
N THR A 109 1.90 -9.27 -14.75
CA THR A 109 0.43 -9.34 -14.98
C THR A 109 -0.27 -10.31 -14.05
N ALA A 110 0.46 -11.26 -13.45
CA ALA A 110 -0.08 -12.21 -12.50
C ALA A 110 0.96 -12.54 -11.42
N VAL A 111 0.48 -12.82 -10.22
CA VAL A 111 1.33 -13.25 -9.09
C VAL A 111 0.63 -14.34 -8.29
N ARG A 112 1.43 -15.16 -7.62
CA ARG A 112 0.96 -16.08 -6.58
C ARG A 112 1.59 -15.64 -5.27
N VAL A 113 0.75 -15.42 -4.27
CA VAL A 113 1.17 -14.87 -2.97
C VAL A 113 0.74 -15.80 -1.86
N ARG A 114 1.66 -16.13 -0.96
CA ARG A 114 1.37 -16.84 0.27
C ARG A 114 1.42 -15.81 1.42
N ALA A 115 0.39 -15.81 2.25
CA ALA A 115 0.29 -14.87 3.37
C ALA A 115 -0.62 -15.45 4.46
N LEU A 116 -0.56 -14.86 5.64
CA LEU A 116 -1.56 -15.13 6.68
C LEU A 116 -2.73 -14.17 6.48
N ASP A 117 -3.93 -14.65 6.79
CA ASP A 117 -5.13 -13.79 6.82
C ASP A 117 -5.30 -13.14 8.21
N GLY A 118 -6.39 -12.41 8.40
CA GLY A 118 -6.68 -11.72 9.67
C GLY A 118 -6.92 -12.63 10.87
N GLN A 119 -7.06 -13.93 10.63
CA GLN A 119 -7.18 -14.94 11.70
C GLN A 119 -5.88 -15.72 11.93
N GLY A 120 -4.82 -15.34 11.20
CA GLY A 120 -3.53 -16.01 11.31
C GLY A 120 -3.45 -17.32 10.53
N VAL A 121 -4.41 -17.57 9.63
CA VAL A 121 -4.45 -18.78 8.79
C VAL A 121 -3.70 -18.53 7.49
N GLU A 122 -2.82 -19.46 7.12
CA GLU A 122 -2.07 -19.36 5.88
C GLU A 122 -2.97 -19.56 4.67
N ARG A 123 -2.83 -18.66 3.70
CA ARG A 123 -3.57 -18.70 2.43
C ARG A 123 -2.60 -18.51 1.28
N THR A 124 -2.92 -19.15 0.16
CA THR A 124 -2.25 -18.90 -1.12
C THR A 124 -3.26 -18.27 -2.06
N ILE A 125 -2.89 -17.14 -2.63
CA ILE A 125 -3.78 -16.35 -3.48
C ILE A 125 -3.13 -16.22 -4.86
N GLU A 126 -3.90 -16.55 -5.89
CA GLU A 126 -3.51 -16.29 -7.27
C GLU A 126 -4.24 -15.03 -7.73
N ALA A 127 -3.49 -14.05 -8.20
CA ALA A 127 -4.01 -12.75 -8.59
C ALA A 127 -3.54 -12.37 -9.98
N GLU A 128 -4.41 -11.70 -10.72
CA GLU A 128 -4.09 -11.12 -12.02
C GLU A 128 -4.77 -9.77 -12.15
N GLY A 129 -4.43 -9.02 -13.19
CA GLY A 129 -5.02 -7.71 -13.43
C GLY A 129 -4.72 -6.71 -12.32
N MET A 130 -5.74 -5.92 -11.96
CA MET A 130 -5.60 -4.86 -10.95
C MET A 130 -5.16 -5.39 -9.59
N LEU A 131 -5.66 -6.55 -9.18
CA LEU A 131 -5.29 -7.15 -7.90
C LEU A 131 -3.79 -7.50 -7.87
N ALA A 132 -3.26 -8.07 -8.94
CA ALA A 132 -1.83 -8.39 -9.02
C ALA A 132 -0.97 -7.12 -8.95
N VAL A 133 -1.36 -6.07 -9.64
CA VAL A 133 -0.67 -4.78 -9.61
C VAL A 133 -0.70 -4.19 -8.19
N CYS A 134 -1.86 -4.19 -7.56
CA CYS A 134 -2.04 -3.66 -6.22
C CYS A 134 -1.19 -4.40 -5.19
N ILE A 135 -1.17 -5.72 -5.25
CA ILE A 135 -0.33 -6.54 -4.36
C ILE A 135 1.14 -6.15 -4.50
N GLN A 136 1.64 -6.05 -5.72
CA GLN A 136 3.05 -5.71 -5.97
C GLN A 136 3.37 -4.29 -5.48
N HIS A 137 2.47 -3.34 -5.70
CA HIS A 137 2.61 -1.96 -5.23
C HIS A 137 2.71 -1.92 -3.70
N GLU A 138 1.81 -2.60 -2.99
CA GLU A 138 1.78 -2.59 -1.52
C GLU A 138 2.97 -3.36 -0.95
N MET A 139 3.41 -4.44 -1.58
CA MET A 139 4.61 -5.16 -1.15
C MET A 139 5.87 -4.33 -1.26
N ASP A 140 5.95 -3.44 -2.25
CA ASP A 140 7.06 -2.49 -2.35
C ASP A 140 7.12 -1.59 -1.12
N HIS A 141 5.98 -1.12 -0.61
CA HIS A 141 5.94 -0.31 0.61
C HIS A 141 6.54 -1.06 1.80
N LEU A 142 6.33 -2.36 1.90
CA LEU A 142 6.92 -3.18 2.96
C LEU A 142 8.45 -3.27 2.85
N MET A 143 8.99 -3.03 1.68
CA MET A 143 10.43 -2.96 1.44
C MET A 143 10.98 -1.53 1.48
N GLY A 144 10.13 -0.58 1.88
CA GLY A 144 10.51 0.83 1.94
C GLY A 144 10.55 1.53 0.60
N LYS A 145 9.78 1.05 -0.38
CA LYS A 145 9.80 1.54 -1.75
C LYS A 145 8.47 2.17 -2.16
N VAL A 146 8.54 3.31 -2.83
CA VAL A 146 7.38 4.04 -3.35
C VAL A 146 7.42 4.02 -4.88
N PHE A 147 6.27 3.98 -5.55
CA PHE A 147 6.24 3.80 -7.00
C PHE A 147 6.99 4.88 -7.79
N VAL A 148 7.12 6.09 -7.23
CA VAL A 148 7.86 7.18 -7.88
C VAL A 148 9.34 6.84 -8.09
N GLU A 149 9.87 5.87 -7.35
CA GLU A 149 11.26 5.42 -7.49
C GLU A 149 11.49 4.65 -8.78
N TYR A 150 10.43 4.19 -9.45
CA TYR A 150 10.51 3.57 -10.79
C TYR A 150 10.57 4.61 -11.91
N LEU A 151 10.30 5.86 -11.60
CA LEU A 151 10.26 6.94 -12.57
C LEU A 151 11.63 7.54 -12.79
N SER A 152 11.79 8.32 -13.88
CA SER A 152 13.05 9.01 -14.15
C SER A 152 13.42 9.96 -13.01
N PRO A 153 14.71 10.24 -12.77
CA PRO A 153 15.14 11.20 -11.76
C PRO A 153 14.46 12.56 -11.90
N LEU A 154 14.26 13.02 -13.13
CA LEU A 154 13.61 14.30 -13.41
C LEU A 154 12.14 14.30 -12.96
N LYS A 155 11.38 13.25 -13.30
CA LYS A 155 9.99 13.10 -12.86
C LYS A 155 9.90 13.00 -11.35
N ARG A 156 10.76 12.21 -10.75
CA ARG A 156 10.82 12.02 -9.29
C ARG A 156 11.06 13.35 -8.56
N ASP A 157 12.02 14.14 -9.03
CA ASP A 157 12.34 15.43 -8.44
C ASP A 157 11.18 16.43 -8.57
N ARG A 158 10.50 16.42 -9.72
CA ARG A 158 9.31 17.28 -9.94
C ARG A 158 8.18 16.92 -8.99
N ILE A 159 7.94 15.62 -8.79
CA ILE A 159 6.90 15.13 -7.88
C ILE A 159 7.24 15.52 -6.45
N LYS A 160 8.48 15.31 -6.03
CA LYS A 160 8.96 15.69 -4.69
C LYS A 160 8.75 17.18 -4.44
N SER A 161 9.16 18.04 -5.36
CA SER A 161 9.01 19.49 -5.24
C SER A 161 7.55 19.89 -5.13
N LYS A 162 6.68 19.30 -5.96
CA LYS A 162 5.25 19.56 -5.95
C LYS A 162 4.59 19.20 -4.63
N LEU A 163 4.94 18.03 -4.07
CA LEU A 163 4.37 17.57 -2.82
C LEU A 163 4.87 18.38 -1.62
N VAL A 164 6.15 18.72 -1.60
CA VAL A 164 6.72 19.59 -0.55
C VAL A 164 6.04 20.95 -0.56
N LYS A 165 5.84 21.53 -1.74
CA LYS A 165 5.13 22.82 -1.89
C LYS A 165 3.69 22.71 -1.38
N ALA A 166 2.97 21.68 -1.75
CA ALA A 166 1.59 21.46 -1.33
C ALA A 166 1.49 21.33 0.20
N GLN A 167 2.42 20.65 0.85
CA GLN A 167 2.47 20.53 2.30
C GLN A 167 2.71 21.87 2.98
N ARG A 168 3.60 22.70 2.43
CA ARG A 168 3.87 24.05 2.95
C ARG A 168 2.63 24.94 2.85
N GLU A 169 1.92 24.87 1.74
CA GLU A 169 0.68 25.65 1.54
C GLU A 169 -0.41 25.19 2.51
N ALA A 170 -0.55 23.89 2.76
CA ALA A 170 -1.50 23.35 3.71
C ALA A 170 -1.24 23.81 5.14
N VAL A 171 0.03 23.92 5.54
CA VAL A 171 0.42 24.40 6.88
C VAL A 171 0.13 25.89 7.05
N ARG A 172 0.17 26.67 5.96
CA ARG A 172 -0.11 28.10 6.00
C ARG A 172 -1.60 28.47 5.96
N ALA A 173 -2.43 27.50 5.57
CA ALA A 173 -3.87 27.75 5.43
C ALA A 173 -4.60 27.87 6.77
#